data_3c07acf6de217efa4e932d07879b2449
#
_entry.id   3c07acf6de217efa4e932d07879b2449
#
_cell.length_a   1.000
_cell.length_b   1.000
_cell.length_c   1.000
_cell.angle_alpha   90.00
_cell.angle_beta   90.00
_cell.angle_gamma   90.00
#
_symmetry.space_group_name_H-M   'P 1'
#
loop_
_entity.id
_entity.type
_entity.pdbx_description
1 polymer ?
#
loop_
_entity_poly.entity_id
_entity_poly.type
_entity_poly.pdbx_seq_one_letter_code
_entity_poly.pdbx_strand_id
1 'polypeptide(L)'
;MYKNSNFKIFILIFGVFISFASILAHTEPVVLLDQDTSSKNISSLIEYRYRDQKFAGCSPNHIDGLEDLEWHSISTDVLRVKRTSFGNWLRFSVQNSESTIQSRILLLGWLNVPDIQLCFFDKNGKFISLRSGYSNPTADEKILTTLPHFKIDLQPNENRIFYLFVLSNEDINYRIQIMGLEEFELHKRLRLITSYSIVGIIGFAILYSFFGYYRFKNSTFIFFPLYVFSVVTTFYFLHGRTFAEIFGNTNNLFRHSYFLFLGISHVLLFLYLFGIDKANQRKVYRSVFFWIAGALGILYSLIPLLQSWYDHRILLLVATAGFSSFYFIRVHYQFFNSNSSIGLLYTTSWAIFLVSDTYKTIFHFDFYPFNYFSVFGVVFFFPFHSILVSFSLSEFFNRKRNQETEEKESAQTRKSITSSLNVSEVVRNIKDLLEKKKVFLQKSLKEENIAKELGLSLHQLSEIVNVEFGNNFPSLINQYRIEEAKKLLLDHPEKTTSEIGGRAGFSSKSTFYMEFKKFTGTNPNAYRRKKLKSETAFSKNAMR
;
A
#
# COMPACT_ATOMS: atom_id res chain seq x y z
N MET A 1 27.32 -6.90 1.21
CA MET A 1 27.19 -7.08 -0.26
C MET A 1 25.78 -7.49 -0.74
N TYR A 2 24.74 -7.39 0.09
CA TYR A 2 23.35 -7.82 -0.23
C TYR A 2 22.36 -6.67 -0.50
N LYS A 3 22.84 -5.41 -0.55
CA LYS A 3 21.96 -4.22 -0.67
C LYS A 3 21.53 -3.85 -2.11
N ASN A 4 22.12 -4.43 -3.16
CA ASN A 4 21.88 -3.99 -4.54
C ASN A 4 20.97 -4.91 -5.40
N SER A 5 20.59 -6.10 -4.92
CA SER A 5 19.75 -7.00 -5.73
C SER A 5 18.27 -6.61 -5.72
N ASN A 6 17.78 -6.08 -4.59
CA ASN A 6 16.35 -5.76 -4.44
C ASN A 6 15.91 -4.52 -5.23
N PHE A 7 16.83 -3.57 -5.45
CA PHE A 7 16.56 -2.39 -6.27
C PHE A 7 16.51 -2.72 -7.77
N LYS A 8 17.30 -3.71 -8.22
CA LYS A 8 17.28 -4.19 -9.62
C LYS A 8 15.98 -4.95 -9.94
N ILE A 9 15.43 -5.71 -8.99
CA ILE A 9 14.14 -6.41 -9.16
C ILE A 9 12.99 -5.41 -9.26
N PHE A 10 13.02 -4.33 -8.47
CA PHE A 10 12.02 -3.25 -8.55
C PHE A 10 12.04 -2.55 -9.91
N ILE A 11 13.24 -2.25 -10.46
CA ILE A 11 13.39 -1.64 -11.79
C ILE A 11 12.96 -2.62 -12.89
N LEU A 12 13.20 -3.92 -12.75
CA LEU A 12 12.81 -4.93 -13.75
C LEU A 12 11.29 -5.09 -13.81
N ILE A 13 10.60 -5.11 -12.66
CA ILE A 13 9.13 -5.16 -12.61
C ILE A 13 8.54 -3.87 -13.20
N PHE A 14 9.13 -2.70 -12.92
CA PHE A 14 8.69 -1.43 -13.47
C PHE A 14 8.96 -1.31 -14.97
N GLY A 15 10.09 -1.84 -15.44
CA GLY A 15 10.47 -1.85 -16.87
C GLY A 15 9.58 -2.73 -17.75
N VAL A 16 9.12 -3.87 -17.25
CA VAL A 16 8.19 -4.77 -17.96
C VAL A 16 6.81 -4.14 -18.15
N PHE A 17 6.36 -3.27 -17.22
CA PHE A 17 5.07 -2.58 -17.36
C PHE A 17 5.07 -1.45 -18.38
N ILE A 18 6.22 -0.84 -18.69
CA ILE A 18 6.31 0.25 -19.68
C ILE A 18 6.32 -0.28 -21.13
N SER A 19 6.76 -1.52 -21.36
CA SER A 19 6.95 -2.07 -22.71
C SER A 19 5.69 -2.57 -23.41
N PHE A 20 4.53 -2.61 -22.73
CA PHE A 20 3.27 -3.10 -23.32
C PHE A 20 2.38 -2.02 -23.96
N ALA A 21 2.84 -0.78 -24.07
CA ALA A 21 1.99 0.36 -24.44
C ALA A 21 2.06 0.81 -25.91
N SER A 22 2.78 0.12 -26.78
CA SER A 22 2.90 0.57 -28.17
C SER A 22 2.68 -0.57 -29.16
N ILE A 23 1.53 -0.56 -29.82
CA ILE A 23 1.26 -1.00 -31.22
C ILE A 23 -0.26 -0.90 -31.44
N LEU A 24 -0.72 -0.02 -32.35
CA LEU A 24 -1.79 -0.29 -33.32
C LEU A 24 -2.05 0.92 -34.23
N ALA A 25 -2.11 0.60 -35.52
CA ALA A 25 -2.14 1.51 -36.63
C ALA A 25 -3.56 1.78 -37.21
N HIS A 26 -3.67 2.81 -38.03
CA HIS A 26 -4.82 3.42 -38.69
C HIS A 26 -5.66 2.53 -39.61
N THR A 27 -6.97 2.82 -39.73
CA THR A 27 -7.81 2.55 -40.91
C THR A 27 -9.11 3.40 -40.95
N GLU A 28 -9.72 3.46 -42.12
CA GLU A 28 -10.70 4.36 -42.75
C GLU A 28 -12.14 4.50 -42.21
N PRO A 29 -12.95 5.51 -42.69
CA PRO A 29 -14.11 6.06 -41.95
C PRO A 29 -15.47 5.35 -42.05
N VAL A 30 -15.59 4.17 -42.68
CA VAL A 30 -16.83 3.41 -42.71
C VAL A 30 -16.69 2.07 -41.98
N VAL A 31 -17.63 1.74 -41.10
CA VAL A 31 -17.65 0.43 -40.41
C VAL A 31 -18.15 -0.61 -41.41
N LEU A 32 -17.22 -1.30 -42.07
CA LEU A 32 -17.54 -2.48 -42.87
C LEU A 32 -17.74 -3.69 -41.95
N LEU A 33 -18.88 -4.35 -42.05
CA LEU A 33 -19.12 -5.65 -41.40
C LEU A 33 -18.88 -6.74 -42.44
N ASP A 34 -17.88 -7.58 -42.18
CA ASP A 34 -17.57 -8.80 -42.89
C ASP A 34 -17.70 -10.01 -41.94
N GLN A 35 -17.64 -11.24 -42.49
CA GLN A 35 -17.79 -12.48 -41.70
C GLN A 35 -16.66 -12.66 -40.68
N ASP A 36 -15.45 -12.11 -40.93
CA ASP A 36 -14.26 -12.27 -40.09
C ASP A 36 -14.18 -11.22 -38.97
N THR A 37 -15.07 -10.20 -38.97
CA THR A 37 -15.04 -9.16 -37.94
C THR A 37 -15.70 -9.66 -36.65
N SER A 38 -14.92 -10.29 -35.77
CA SER A 38 -15.40 -10.71 -34.45
C SER A 38 -15.74 -9.50 -33.57
N SER A 39 -14.85 -8.50 -33.48
CA SER A 39 -15.14 -7.21 -32.84
C SER A 39 -14.32 -6.05 -33.45
N LYS A 40 -14.93 -4.87 -33.50
CA LYS A 40 -14.29 -3.66 -34.03
C LYS A 40 -14.56 -2.48 -33.10
N ASN A 41 -13.48 -1.76 -32.71
CA ASN A 41 -13.62 -0.46 -32.07
C ASN A 41 -13.93 0.58 -33.17
N ILE A 42 -15.05 1.26 -33.02
CA ILE A 42 -15.52 2.25 -34.00
C ILE A 42 -15.37 3.69 -33.52
N SER A 43 -14.77 3.92 -32.36
CA SER A 43 -14.68 5.27 -31.75
C SER A 43 -14.05 6.31 -32.66
N SER A 44 -13.03 5.94 -33.44
CA SER A 44 -12.38 6.83 -34.41
C SER A 44 -13.17 7.09 -35.71
N LEU A 45 -14.27 6.34 -35.91
CA LEU A 45 -15.17 6.46 -37.06
C LEU A 45 -16.45 7.22 -36.70
N ILE A 46 -16.52 7.77 -35.50
CA ILE A 46 -17.66 8.50 -34.97
C ILE A 46 -17.46 9.98 -35.15
N GLU A 47 -18.48 10.63 -35.61
CA GLU A 47 -18.61 12.07 -35.64
C GLU A 47 -19.40 12.53 -34.42
N TYR A 48 -19.04 13.65 -33.81
CA TYR A 48 -19.70 14.16 -32.62
C TYR A 48 -20.13 15.61 -32.79
N ARG A 49 -21.16 15.97 -31.99
CA ARG A 49 -21.63 17.33 -31.85
C ARG A 49 -21.99 17.63 -30.40
N TYR A 50 -21.43 18.72 -29.87
CA TYR A 50 -21.73 19.20 -28.53
C TYR A 50 -22.88 20.21 -28.54
N ARG A 51 -23.75 20.12 -27.51
CA ARG A 51 -24.70 21.15 -27.08
C ARG A 51 -25.68 21.64 -28.13
N ASP A 52 -26.80 20.99 -28.26
CA ASP A 52 -27.95 21.67 -28.84
C ASP A 52 -29.20 21.54 -27.95
N GLN A 53 -29.62 22.67 -27.35
CA GLN A 53 -30.84 22.69 -26.49
C GLN A 53 -32.10 22.30 -27.27
N LYS A 54 -32.11 22.49 -28.58
CA LYS A 54 -33.23 22.20 -29.42
C LYS A 54 -33.45 20.71 -29.68
N PHE A 55 -32.43 19.88 -29.52
CA PHE A 55 -32.41 18.46 -29.91
C PHE A 55 -32.11 17.55 -28.71
N ALA A 56 -32.86 17.69 -27.62
CA ALA A 56 -32.73 16.84 -26.46
C ALA A 56 -33.48 15.52 -26.63
N GLY A 57 -32.77 14.42 -26.89
CA GLY A 57 -33.34 13.08 -27.08
C GLY A 57 -33.79 12.78 -28.50
N CYS A 58 -34.06 11.51 -28.75
CA CYS A 58 -34.39 10.97 -30.05
C CYS A 58 -35.84 11.25 -30.47
N SER A 59 -36.02 11.96 -31.58
CA SER A 59 -37.30 12.08 -32.28
C SER A 59 -37.03 12.25 -33.79
N PRO A 60 -38.00 11.93 -34.69
CA PRO A 60 -37.81 12.13 -36.13
C PRO A 60 -37.43 13.55 -36.48
N ASN A 61 -38.13 14.55 -35.95
CA ASN A 61 -37.87 15.96 -36.24
C ASN A 61 -36.48 16.41 -35.74
N HIS A 62 -35.93 15.77 -34.70
CA HIS A 62 -34.59 16.06 -34.25
C HIS A 62 -33.53 15.54 -35.21
N ILE A 63 -33.69 14.34 -35.76
CA ILE A 63 -32.74 13.74 -36.69
C ILE A 63 -32.73 14.53 -38.01
N ASP A 64 -33.88 14.86 -38.56
CA ASP A 64 -33.97 15.68 -39.78
C ASP A 64 -33.26 17.02 -39.61
N GLY A 65 -33.39 17.64 -38.43
CA GLY A 65 -32.66 18.89 -38.12
C GLY A 65 -31.15 18.71 -37.83
N LEU A 66 -30.69 17.50 -37.59
CA LEU A 66 -29.27 17.20 -37.35
C LEU A 66 -28.50 16.95 -38.65
N GLU A 67 -29.15 16.57 -39.75
CA GLU A 67 -28.49 16.28 -41.03
C GLU A 67 -27.82 17.50 -41.65
N ASP A 68 -28.39 18.67 -41.51
CA ASP A 68 -27.88 19.94 -42.06
C ASP A 68 -26.82 20.61 -41.19
N LEU A 69 -26.44 20.00 -40.09
CA LEU A 69 -25.52 20.60 -39.12
C LEU A 69 -24.10 20.08 -39.28
N GLU A 70 -23.12 20.94 -38.89
CA GLU A 70 -21.70 20.60 -38.92
C GLU A 70 -21.35 19.54 -37.85
N TRP A 71 -20.67 18.48 -38.24
CA TRP A 71 -20.18 17.39 -37.42
C TRP A 71 -18.66 17.39 -37.33
N HIS A 72 -18.12 17.03 -36.19
CA HIS A 72 -16.69 16.99 -35.94
C HIS A 72 -16.21 15.54 -35.87
N SER A 73 -15.21 15.20 -36.64
CA SER A 73 -14.61 13.86 -36.64
C SER A 73 -13.74 13.63 -35.39
N ILE A 74 -13.74 12.40 -34.90
CA ILE A 74 -12.91 11.96 -33.79
C ILE A 74 -11.68 11.24 -34.37
N SER A 75 -10.50 11.67 -33.99
CA SER A 75 -9.23 11.08 -34.46
C SER A 75 -8.63 10.07 -33.46
N THR A 76 -9.34 9.72 -32.38
CA THR A 76 -8.83 8.88 -31.29
C THR A 76 -9.66 7.62 -31.11
N ASP A 77 -9.01 6.53 -30.66
CA ASP A 77 -9.65 5.24 -30.35
C ASP A 77 -10.57 5.28 -29.12
N VAL A 78 -10.66 6.42 -28.48
CA VAL A 78 -11.49 6.64 -27.29
C VAL A 78 -12.31 7.90 -27.50
N LEU A 79 -13.60 7.74 -27.37
CA LEU A 79 -14.54 8.85 -27.41
C LEU A 79 -14.53 9.59 -26.09
N ARG A 80 -14.34 10.91 -26.14
CA ARG A 80 -14.45 11.78 -24.97
C ARG A 80 -15.72 12.60 -25.06
N VAL A 81 -16.68 12.28 -24.19
CA VAL A 81 -17.94 13.01 -24.10
C VAL A 81 -17.91 13.90 -22.88
N LYS A 82 -18.00 15.21 -23.08
CA LYS A 82 -18.05 16.17 -21.98
C LYS A 82 -19.43 16.16 -21.32
N ARG A 83 -19.42 16.40 -20.02
CA ARG A 83 -20.65 16.62 -19.25
C ARG A 83 -21.48 17.75 -19.87
N THR A 84 -22.74 17.47 -20.08
CA THR A 84 -23.72 18.48 -20.51
C THR A 84 -25.11 18.13 -19.98
N SER A 85 -25.86 19.16 -19.57
CA SER A 85 -27.27 19.01 -19.17
C SER A 85 -28.21 18.72 -20.34
N PHE A 86 -27.74 18.89 -21.57
CA PHE A 86 -28.55 18.75 -22.78
C PHE A 86 -28.25 17.49 -23.60
N GLY A 87 -27.22 16.71 -23.21
CA GLY A 87 -26.73 15.53 -23.92
C GLY A 87 -25.78 15.86 -25.07
N ASN A 88 -25.18 14.82 -25.63
CA ASN A 88 -24.27 14.89 -26.75
C ASN A 88 -24.78 13.97 -27.87
N TRP A 89 -24.63 14.42 -29.11
CA TRP A 89 -24.96 13.64 -30.27
C TRP A 89 -23.73 13.04 -30.93
N LEU A 90 -23.84 11.78 -31.32
CA LEU A 90 -22.83 11.02 -32.04
C LEU A 90 -23.48 10.44 -33.30
N ARG A 91 -22.74 10.43 -34.42
CA ARG A 91 -23.16 9.87 -35.67
C ARG A 91 -22.11 8.92 -36.23
N PHE A 92 -22.56 7.79 -36.78
CA PHE A 92 -21.69 6.84 -37.47
C PHE A 92 -22.52 6.03 -38.48
N SER A 93 -21.85 5.55 -39.53
CA SER A 93 -22.49 4.68 -40.53
C SER A 93 -21.95 3.26 -40.45
N VAL A 94 -22.83 2.29 -40.63
CA VAL A 94 -22.48 0.86 -40.66
C VAL A 94 -23.01 0.26 -41.93
N GLN A 95 -22.12 -0.39 -42.69
CA GLN A 95 -22.45 -1.08 -43.95
C GLN A 95 -22.30 -2.59 -43.77
N ASN A 96 -23.36 -3.33 -44.08
CA ASN A 96 -23.29 -4.76 -44.22
C ASN A 96 -22.87 -5.10 -45.66
N SER A 97 -21.66 -5.63 -45.83
CA SER A 97 -21.14 -6.04 -47.15
C SER A 97 -21.52 -7.46 -47.54
N GLU A 98 -22.19 -8.18 -46.64
CA GLU A 98 -22.53 -9.57 -46.84
C GLU A 98 -23.88 -9.77 -47.54
N SER A 99 -24.07 -10.95 -48.14
CA SER A 99 -25.33 -11.36 -48.74
C SER A 99 -26.38 -11.86 -47.74
N THR A 100 -26.03 -11.91 -46.43
CA THR A 100 -26.88 -12.36 -45.34
C THR A 100 -27.19 -11.24 -44.36
N ILE A 101 -28.25 -11.39 -43.59
CA ILE A 101 -28.58 -10.46 -42.50
C ILE A 101 -27.49 -10.57 -41.44
N GLN A 102 -26.90 -9.43 -41.07
CA GLN A 102 -25.92 -9.35 -40.02
C GLN A 102 -26.52 -8.77 -38.75
N SER A 103 -26.55 -9.59 -37.68
CA SER A 103 -26.90 -9.16 -36.33
C SER A 103 -25.63 -8.84 -35.55
N ARG A 104 -25.54 -7.65 -34.99
CA ARG A 104 -24.39 -7.18 -34.23
C ARG A 104 -24.87 -6.51 -32.95
N ILE A 105 -23.97 -6.47 -31.96
CA ILE A 105 -24.16 -5.72 -30.72
C ILE A 105 -23.29 -4.48 -30.76
N LEU A 106 -23.91 -3.32 -30.61
CA LEU A 106 -23.26 -2.06 -30.35
C LEU A 106 -23.04 -1.94 -28.83
N LEU A 107 -21.82 -2.00 -28.38
CA LEU A 107 -21.43 -1.98 -26.97
C LEU A 107 -20.80 -0.65 -26.60
N LEU A 108 -21.27 -0.03 -25.52
CA LEU A 108 -20.67 1.16 -24.94
C LEU A 108 -19.82 0.78 -23.72
N GLY A 109 -18.55 1.13 -23.74
CA GLY A 109 -17.56 0.71 -22.75
C GLY A 109 -17.65 1.41 -21.41
N TRP A 110 -18.78 2.02 -21.02
CA TRP A 110 -18.95 2.76 -19.77
C TRP A 110 -20.28 2.42 -19.07
N LEU A 111 -20.22 2.08 -17.79
CA LEU A 111 -21.39 1.69 -16.99
C LEU A 111 -22.23 2.86 -16.49
N ASN A 112 -21.57 4.00 -16.20
CA ASN A 112 -22.20 5.12 -15.49
C ASN A 112 -22.82 6.15 -16.42
N VAL A 113 -23.65 5.70 -17.37
CA VAL A 113 -24.39 6.59 -18.26
C VAL A 113 -25.88 6.54 -17.91
N PRO A 114 -26.48 7.68 -17.55
CA PRO A 114 -27.89 7.72 -17.15
C PRO A 114 -28.87 7.36 -18.28
N ASP A 115 -28.71 7.95 -19.45
CA ASP A 115 -29.61 7.75 -20.58
C ASP A 115 -28.82 7.76 -21.89
N ILE A 116 -29.03 6.74 -22.67
CA ILE A 116 -28.48 6.57 -24.01
C ILE A 116 -29.63 6.18 -24.92
N GLN A 117 -29.72 6.84 -26.08
CA GLN A 117 -30.73 6.56 -27.07
C GLN A 117 -30.09 6.34 -28.42
N LEU A 118 -30.30 5.17 -29.03
CA LEU A 118 -29.86 4.85 -30.38
C LEU A 118 -31.03 5.04 -31.33
N CYS A 119 -30.89 5.88 -32.34
CA CYS A 119 -31.93 6.27 -33.27
C CYS A 119 -31.47 6.06 -34.70
N PHE A 120 -32.39 5.61 -35.53
CA PHE A 120 -32.15 5.41 -36.95
C PHE A 120 -33.48 5.28 -37.72
N PHE A 121 -33.44 5.43 -39.03
CA PHE A 121 -34.53 5.03 -39.92
C PHE A 121 -34.24 3.64 -40.47
N ASP A 122 -35.24 2.76 -40.46
CA ASP A 122 -35.13 1.47 -41.13
C ASP A 122 -35.24 1.64 -42.67
N LYS A 123 -35.06 0.55 -43.41
CA LYS A 123 -35.14 0.55 -44.88
C LYS A 123 -36.52 1.00 -45.43
N ASN A 124 -37.57 0.99 -44.61
CA ASN A 124 -38.90 1.44 -44.98
C ASN A 124 -39.14 2.91 -44.58
N GLY A 125 -38.11 3.62 -44.08
CA GLY A 125 -38.24 4.98 -43.61
C GLY A 125 -38.91 5.10 -42.23
N LYS A 126 -39.14 3.98 -41.53
CA LYS A 126 -39.73 4.00 -40.18
C LYS A 126 -38.68 4.38 -39.18
N PHE A 127 -38.99 5.39 -38.35
CA PHE A 127 -38.12 5.80 -37.25
C PHE A 127 -38.15 4.77 -36.13
N ILE A 128 -36.93 4.41 -35.65
CA ILE A 128 -36.71 3.49 -34.55
C ILE A 128 -35.84 4.21 -33.50
N SER A 129 -36.24 4.12 -32.24
CA SER A 129 -35.50 4.61 -31.09
C SER A 129 -35.38 3.51 -30.05
N LEU A 130 -34.16 3.15 -29.70
CA LEU A 130 -33.83 2.19 -28.64
C LEU A 130 -33.21 2.96 -27.46
N ARG A 131 -33.53 2.56 -26.25
CA ARG A 131 -33.03 3.21 -25.03
C ARG A 131 -32.27 2.23 -24.14
N SER A 132 -31.23 2.72 -23.48
CA SER A 132 -30.38 2.02 -22.54
C SER A 132 -29.82 2.99 -21.51
N GLY A 133 -29.03 2.49 -20.57
CA GLY A 133 -28.43 3.27 -19.47
C GLY A 133 -29.10 3.00 -18.13
N TYR A 134 -28.49 3.49 -17.03
CA TYR A 134 -28.97 3.09 -15.70
C TYR A 134 -30.33 3.68 -15.31
N SER A 135 -30.78 4.74 -15.97
CA SER A 135 -32.13 5.30 -15.78
C SER A 135 -33.21 4.50 -16.54
N ASN A 136 -32.82 3.78 -17.60
CA ASN A 136 -33.71 2.99 -18.45
C ASN A 136 -33.03 1.65 -18.82
N PRO A 137 -32.74 0.77 -17.85
CA PRO A 137 -31.98 -0.44 -18.11
C PRO A 137 -32.83 -1.43 -18.93
N THR A 138 -32.23 -2.07 -19.94
CA THR A 138 -32.83 -3.22 -20.61
C THR A 138 -32.88 -4.43 -19.67
N ALA A 139 -33.65 -5.46 -19.99
CA ALA A 139 -33.79 -6.65 -19.15
C ALA A 139 -32.42 -7.31 -18.84
N ASP A 140 -31.54 -7.37 -19.85
CA ASP A 140 -30.19 -7.94 -19.71
C ASP A 140 -29.23 -7.04 -18.92
N GLU A 141 -29.48 -5.73 -18.94
CA GLU A 141 -28.65 -4.75 -18.21
C GLU A 141 -28.94 -4.69 -16.71
N LYS A 142 -30.00 -5.36 -16.23
CA LYS A 142 -30.27 -5.50 -14.79
C LYS A 142 -29.19 -6.30 -14.06
N ILE A 143 -28.31 -6.97 -14.80
CA ILE A 143 -27.14 -7.62 -14.22
C ILE A 143 -26.06 -6.55 -13.98
N LEU A 144 -25.61 -6.41 -12.75
CA LEU A 144 -24.65 -5.41 -12.22
C LEU A 144 -23.41 -5.12 -13.08
N THR A 145 -23.03 -6.03 -13.96
CA THR A 145 -21.80 -5.94 -14.75
C THR A 145 -22.03 -5.75 -16.24
N THR A 146 -23.29 -5.67 -16.68
CA THR A 146 -23.59 -5.56 -18.11
C THR A 146 -23.51 -4.11 -18.56
N LEU A 147 -22.65 -3.84 -19.56
CA LEU A 147 -22.53 -2.52 -20.17
C LEU A 147 -23.77 -2.17 -20.98
N PRO A 148 -24.09 -0.87 -21.14
CA PRO A 148 -25.11 -0.43 -22.08
C PRO A 148 -24.81 -0.94 -23.49
N HIS A 149 -25.83 -1.54 -24.13
CA HIS A 149 -25.65 -2.11 -25.44
C HIS A 149 -26.96 -2.09 -26.23
N PHE A 150 -26.86 -2.18 -27.56
CA PHE A 150 -27.95 -2.25 -28.48
C PHE A 150 -27.74 -3.37 -29.48
N LYS A 151 -28.77 -4.17 -29.71
CA LYS A 151 -28.78 -5.09 -30.84
C LYS A 151 -29.21 -4.35 -32.12
N ILE A 152 -28.37 -4.45 -33.15
CA ILE A 152 -28.63 -3.88 -34.49
C ILE A 152 -28.63 -5.00 -35.51
N ASP A 153 -29.68 -5.00 -36.37
CA ASP A 153 -29.82 -5.94 -37.47
C ASP A 153 -29.76 -5.15 -38.79
N LEU A 154 -28.84 -5.57 -39.68
CA LEU A 154 -28.63 -4.96 -41.01
C LEU A 154 -28.93 -5.97 -42.07
N GLN A 155 -29.75 -5.55 -43.06
CA GLN A 155 -30.08 -6.37 -44.23
C GLN A 155 -28.85 -6.52 -45.16
N PRO A 156 -28.83 -7.50 -46.08
CA PRO A 156 -27.77 -7.64 -47.06
C PRO A 156 -27.54 -6.34 -47.84
N ASN A 157 -26.27 -5.97 -47.99
CA ASN A 157 -25.80 -4.77 -48.70
C ASN A 157 -26.42 -3.44 -48.20
N GLU A 158 -26.90 -3.41 -46.96
CA GLU A 158 -27.48 -2.22 -46.36
C GLU A 158 -26.40 -1.33 -45.77
N ASN A 159 -26.47 -0.02 -46.07
CA ASN A 159 -25.75 1.02 -45.38
C ASN A 159 -26.73 1.84 -44.54
N ARG A 160 -26.49 1.95 -43.23
CA ARG A 160 -27.39 2.65 -42.31
C ARG A 160 -26.62 3.63 -41.44
N ILE A 161 -27.16 4.84 -41.31
CA ILE A 161 -26.67 5.86 -40.42
C ILE A 161 -27.37 5.70 -39.08
N PHE A 162 -26.57 5.68 -38.02
CA PHE A 162 -27.02 5.64 -36.64
C PHE A 162 -26.71 6.95 -35.94
N TYR A 163 -27.65 7.44 -35.16
CA TYR A 163 -27.52 8.58 -34.28
C TYR A 163 -27.60 8.11 -32.85
N LEU A 164 -26.62 8.46 -32.03
CA LEU A 164 -26.56 8.08 -30.63
C LEU A 164 -26.60 9.35 -29.77
N PHE A 165 -27.68 9.49 -29.01
CA PHE A 165 -27.82 10.53 -28.02
C PHE A 165 -27.31 10.02 -26.68
N VAL A 166 -26.36 10.73 -26.06
CA VAL A 166 -25.74 10.36 -24.78
C VAL A 166 -25.93 11.49 -23.80
N LEU A 167 -26.72 11.25 -22.76
CA LEU A 167 -26.83 12.16 -21.60
C LEU A 167 -25.89 11.68 -20.52
N SER A 168 -24.97 12.54 -20.11
CA SER A 168 -24.03 12.23 -19.03
C SER A 168 -23.92 13.36 -18.04
N ASN A 169 -23.88 13.00 -16.77
CA ASN A 169 -23.64 13.94 -15.65
C ASN A 169 -22.15 14.11 -15.35
N GLU A 170 -21.29 13.36 -16.02
CA GLU A 170 -19.83 13.35 -15.85
C GLU A 170 -19.15 13.39 -17.20
N ASP A 171 -17.88 13.83 -17.23
CA ASP A 171 -17.05 13.67 -18.41
C ASP A 171 -16.73 12.18 -18.57
N ILE A 172 -17.03 11.62 -19.74
CA ILE A 172 -16.89 10.18 -19.99
C ILE A 172 -15.85 9.93 -21.06
N ASN A 173 -14.96 8.98 -20.78
CA ASN A 173 -14.01 8.44 -21.74
C ASN A 173 -14.35 6.97 -21.97
N TYR A 174 -14.83 6.62 -23.17
CA TYR A 174 -15.22 5.24 -23.46
C TYR A 174 -14.94 4.83 -24.91
N ARG A 175 -14.95 3.51 -25.11
CA ARG A 175 -14.92 2.92 -26.46
C ARG A 175 -16.31 2.50 -26.88
N ILE A 176 -16.63 2.73 -28.14
CA ILE A 176 -17.80 2.13 -28.77
C ILE A 176 -17.30 1.00 -29.65
N GLN A 177 -17.87 -0.18 -29.44
CA GLN A 177 -17.48 -1.40 -30.15
C GLN A 177 -18.69 -2.02 -30.81
N ILE A 178 -18.48 -2.55 -32.01
CA ILE A 178 -19.46 -3.43 -32.67
C ILE A 178 -18.88 -4.83 -32.66
N MET A 179 -19.67 -5.81 -32.19
CA MET A 179 -19.24 -7.20 -32.09
C MET A 179 -20.33 -8.20 -32.39
N GLY A 180 -19.95 -9.43 -32.65
CA GLY A 180 -20.88 -10.54 -32.81
C GLY A 180 -21.59 -10.89 -31.50
N LEU A 181 -22.77 -11.56 -31.61
CA LEU A 181 -23.53 -11.97 -30.43
C LEU A 181 -22.76 -12.97 -29.56
N GLU A 182 -22.06 -13.92 -30.15
CA GLU A 182 -21.28 -14.93 -29.43
C GLU A 182 -20.13 -14.28 -28.61
N GLU A 183 -19.46 -13.33 -29.24
CA GLU A 183 -18.37 -12.60 -28.59
C GLU A 183 -18.89 -11.72 -27.44
N PHE A 184 -20.04 -11.05 -27.65
CA PHE A 184 -20.70 -10.29 -26.58
C PHE A 184 -21.04 -11.19 -25.38
N GLU A 185 -21.63 -12.36 -25.62
CA GLU A 185 -21.94 -13.30 -24.54
C GLU A 185 -20.69 -13.84 -23.84
N LEU A 186 -19.60 -14.06 -24.58
CA LEU A 186 -18.31 -14.43 -23.99
C LEU A 186 -17.76 -13.28 -23.10
N HIS A 187 -17.78 -12.06 -23.61
CA HIS A 187 -17.37 -10.88 -22.84
C HIS A 187 -18.20 -10.70 -21.55
N LYS A 188 -19.50 -10.90 -21.65
CA LYS A 188 -20.43 -10.84 -20.51
C LYS A 188 -20.08 -11.91 -19.45
N ARG A 189 -19.87 -13.17 -19.87
CA ARG A 189 -19.48 -14.28 -18.96
C ARG A 189 -18.13 -14.02 -18.30
N LEU A 190 -17.12 -13.63 -19.07
CA LEU A 190 -15.79 -13.33 -18.52
C LEU A 190 -15.84 -12.20 -17.50
N ARG A 191 -16.63 -11.17 -17.77
CA ARG A 191 -16.83 -10.06 -16.85
C ARG A 191 -17.51 -10.50 -15.55
N LEU A 192 -18.53 -11.34 -15.62
CA LEU A 192 -19.21 -11.92 -14.46
C LEU A 192 -18.24 -12.76 -13.62
N ILE A 193 -17.53 -13.69 -14.25
CA ILE A 193 -16.55 -14.55 -13.57
C ILE A 193 -15.49 -13.69 -12.87
N THR A 194 -14.93 -12.71 -13.56
CA THR A 194 -13.92 -11.80 -13.00
C THR A 194 -14.47 -11.01 -11.81
N SER A 195 -15.68 -10.46 -11.92
CA SER A 195 -16.30 -9.68 -10.85
C SER A 195 -16.59 -10.53 -9.61
N TYR A 196 -17.15 -11.72 -9.78
CA TYR A 196 -17.41 -12.63 -8.66
C TYR A 196 -16.12 -13.17 -8.03
N SER A 197 -15.10 -13.45 -8.84
CA SER A 197 -13.79 -13.85 -8.34
C SER A 197 -13.16 -12.75 -7.46
N ILE A 198 -13.22 -11.50 -7.92
CA ILE A 198 -12.76 -10.33 -7.15
C ILE A 198 -13.50 -10.22 -5.82
N VAL A 199 -14.84 -10.30 -5.84
CA VAL A 199 -15.66 -10.26 -4.62
C VAL A 199 -15.32 -11.42 -3.69
N GLY A 200 -15.13 -12.63 -4.20
CA GLY A 200 -14.73 -13.80 -3.43
C GLY A 200 -13.37 -13.63 -2.76
N ILE A 201 -12.36 -13.14 -3.49
CA ILE A 201 -11.02 -12.87 -2.97
C ILE A 201 -11.07 -11.81 -1.85
N ILE A 202 -11.81 -10.74 -2.04
CA ILE A 202 -11.99 -9.68 -1.05
C ILE A 202 -12.73 -10.21 0.17
N GLY A 203 -13.81 -10.97 -0.03
CA GLY A 203 -14.54 -11.63 1.04
C GLY A 203 -13.64 -12.52 1.90
N PHE A 204 -12.77 -13.31 1.25
CA PHE A 204 -11.78 -14.12 1.95
C PHE A 204 -10.79 -13.27 2.77
N ALA A 205 -10.27 -12.17 2.19
CA ALA A 205 -9.36 -11.27 2.92
C ALA A 205 -10.02 -10.63 4.15
N ILE A 206 -11.31 -10.26 4.05
CA ILE A 206 -12.10 -9.74 5.16
C ILE A 206 -12.28 -10.80 6.26
N LEU A 207 -12.71 -12.00 5.90
CA LEU A 207 -12.89 -13.11 6.85
C LEU A 207 -11.58 -13.50 7.54
N TYR A 208 -10.48 -13.58 6.79
CA TYR A 208 -9.16 -13.85 7.32
C TYR A 208 -8.71 -12.78 8.33
N SER A 209 -9.02 -11.51 8.07
CA SER A 209 -8.73 -10.40 9.00
C SER A 209 -9.57 -10.51 10.28
N PHE A 210 -10.84 -10.88 10.21
CA PHE A 210 -11.65 -11.13 11.41
C PHE A 210 -11.12 -12.30 12.25
N PHE A 211 -10.64 -13.38 11.59
CA PHE A 211 -9.94 -14.45 12.29
C PHE A 211 -8.67 -13.94 13.00
N GLY A 212 -7.91 -13.04 12.36
CA GLY A 212 -6.79 -12.35 12.98
C GLY A 212 -7.19 -11.56 14.23
N TYR A 213 -8.34 -10.86 14.20
CA TYR A 213 -8.87 -10.18 15.40
C TYR A 213 -9.17 -11.15 16.53
N TYR A 214 -9.84 -12.26 16.23
CA TYR A 214 -10.13 -13.29 17.23
C TYR A 214 -8.85 -13.81 17.90
N ARG A 215 -7.81 -14.05 17.11
CA ARG A 215 -6.51 -14.60 17.56
C ARG A 215 -5.65 -13.59 18.33
N PHE A 216 -5.55 -12.36 17.85
CA PHE A 216 -4.60 -11.36 18.37
C PHE A 216 -5.25 -10.27 19.23
N LYS A 217 -6.57 -10.15 19.24
CA LYS A 217 -7.36 -9.14 19.98
C LYS A 217 -6.90 -7.70 19.71
N ASN A 218 -6.43 -7.42 18.49
CA ASN A 218 -5.94 -6.11 18.10
C ASN A 218 -6.91 -5.43 17.13
N SER A 219 -7.26 -4.17 17.40
CA SER A 219 -8.23 -3.39 16.62
C SER A 219 -7.81 -3.16 15.16
N THR A 220 -6.52 -3.27 14.84
CA THR A 220 -6.00 -3.20 13.47
C THR A 220 -6.71 -4.19 12.54
N PHE A 221 -7.01 -5.39 13.05
CA PHE A 221 -7.74 -6.42 12.32
C PHE A 221 -9.24 -6.15 12.14
N ILE A 222 -9.79 -5.13 12.79
CA ILE A 222 -11.15 -4.62 12.54
C ILE A 222 -11.11 -3.49 11.51
N PHE A 223 -10.19 -2.55 11.66
CA PHE A 223 -10.14 -1.38 10.79
C PHE A 223 -9.72 -1.72 9.36
N PHE A 224 -8.83 -2.71 9.17
CA PHE A 224 -8.41 -3.11 7.84
C PHE A 224 -9.55 -3.71 7.00
N PRO A 225 -10.32 -4.72 7.46
CA PRO A 225 -11.45 -5.23 6.68
C PRO A 225 -12.55 -4.19 6.45
N LEU A 226 -12.81 -3.28 7.40
CA LEU A 226 -13.73 -2.17 7.19
C LEU A 226 -13.22 -1.20 6.11
N TYR A 227 -11.91 -0.92 6.09
CA TYR A 227 -11.27 -0.16 5.02
C TYR A 227 -11.46 -0.86 3.67
N VAL A 228 -11.16 -2.16 3.57
CA VAL A 228 -11.32 -2.94 2.35
C VAL A 228 -12.78 -2.92 1.88
N PHE A 229 -13.73 -3.12 2.78
CA PHE A 229 -15.16 -3.05 2.49
C PHE A 229 -15.57 -1.65 1.97
N SER A 230 -15.09 -0.58 2.60
CA SER A 230 -15.40 0.80 2.19
C SER A 230 -14.83 1.12 0.80
N VAL A 231 -13.61 0.66 0.48
CA VAL A 231 -13.01 0.83 -0.86
C VAL A 231 -13.82 0.07 -1.92
N VAL A 232 -14.19 -1.18 -1.65
CA VAL A 232 -15.05 -1.96 -2.56
C VAL A 232 -16.37 -1.27 -2.78
N THR A 233 -17.01 -0.80 -1.73
CA THR A 233 -18.26 -0.05 -1.80
C THR A 233 -18.08 1.21 -2.66
N THR A 234 -16.97 1.94 -2.51
CA THR A 234 -16.63 3.07 -3.36
C THR A 234 -16.61 2.68 -4.84
N PHE A 235 -15.94 1.57 -5.19
CA PHE A 235 -15.89 1.10 -6.58
C PHE A 235 -17.26 0.72 -7.12
N TYR A 236 -18.09 0.07 -6.33
CA TYR A 236 -19.45 -0.27 -6.74
C TYR A 236 -20.35 0.96 -6.89
N PHE A 237 -20.23 1.95 -6.01
CA PHE A 237 -21.01 3.18 -6.10
C PHE A 237 -20.47 4.19 -7.12
N LEU A 238 -19.17 4.15 -7.46
CA LEU A 238 -18.60 4.91 -8.57
C LEU A 238 -19.32 4.58 -9.90
N HIS A 239 -19.84 3.37 -10.02
CA HIS A 239 -20.63 2.91 -11.14
C HIS A 239 -22.11 3.08 -10.79
N GLY A 240 -22.61 4.31 -10.82
CA GLY A 240 -23.93 4.81 -10.33
C GLY A 240 -25.18 3.94 -10.52
N ARG A 241 -25.06 2.90 -11.35
CA ARG A 241 -26.09 1.89 -11.58
C ARG A 241 -26.42 1.09 -10.32
N THR A 242 -25.43 0.62 -9.58
CA THR A 242 -25.64 -0.15 -8.33
C THR A 242 -26.43 0.65 -7.32
N PHE A 243 -26.16 1.97 -7.26
CA PHE A 243 -26.90 2.86 -6.39
C PHE A 243 -28.36 2.99 -6.81
N ALA A 244 -28.61 3.20 -8.12
CA ALA A 244 -29.97 3.32 -8.65
C ALA A 244 -30.78 2.04 -8.46
N GLU A 245 -30.17 0.86 -8.52
CA GLU A 245 -30.81 -0.43 -8.28
C GLU A 245 -31.20 -0.65 -6.82
N ILE A 246 -30.37 -0.20 -5.86
CA ILE A 246 -30.61 -0.40 -4.42
C ILE A 246 -31.55 0.66 -3.84
N PHE A 247 -31.39 1.91 -4.22
CA PHE A 247 -32.07 3.06 -3.60
C PHE A 247 -33.07 3.78 -4.50
N GLY A 248 -33.23 3.33 -5.74
CA GLY A 248 -34.08 3.98 -6.73
C GLY A 248 -33.44 5.23 -7.34
N ASN A 249 -34.13 5.80 -8.34
CA ASN A 249 -33.60 6.91 -9.16
C ASN A 249 -33.66 8.29 -8.46
N THR A 250 -33.64 8.32 -7.13
CA THR A 250 -33.89 9.49 -6.32
C THR A 250 -32.62 10.23 -5.89
N ASN A 251 -32.59 11.52 -6.18
CA ASN A 251 -31.72 12.59 -5.66
C ASN A 251 -30.23 12.63 -6.06
N ASN A 252 -29.83 13.83 -6.52
CA ASN A 252 -28.44 14.22 -6.84
C ASN A 252 -27.45 13.99 -5.68
N LEU A 253 -27.91 14.04 -4.44
CA LEU A 253 -27.08 13.82 -3.25
C LEU A 253 -26.45 12.44 -3.22
N PHE A 254 -27.18 11.43 -3.66
CA PHE A 254 -26.73 10.04 -3.64
C PHE A 254 -25.83 9.64 -4.82
N ARG A 255 -25.88 10.41 -5.92
CA ARG A 255 -24.97 10.18 -7.06
C ARG A 255 -23.50 10.35 -6.69
N HIS A 256 -23.23 11.18 -5.68
CA HIS A 256 -21.88 11.46 -5.21
C HIS A 256 -21.51 10.67 -3.93
N SER A 257 -22.33 9.70 -3.54
CA SER A 257 -22.10 8.87 -2.35
C SER A 257 -20.77 8.11 -2.37
N TYR A 258 -20.20 7.84 -3.55
CA TYR A 258 -18.89 7.23 -3.66
C TYR A 258 -17.79 8.08 -2.99
N PHE A 259 -17.89 9.41 -2.97
CA PHE A 259 -16.96 10.29 -2.25
C PHE A 259 -17.08 10.10 -0.73
N LEU A 260 -18.29 9.89 -0.23
CA LEU A 260 -18.50 9.59 1.19
C LEU A 260 -17.78 8.29 1.57
N PHE A 261 -17.96 7.21 0.80
CA PHE A 261 -17.29 5.94 1.07
C PHE A 261 -15.78 6.03 0.88
N LEU A 262 -15.31 6.81 -0.08
CA LEU A 262 -13.89 7.09 -0.27
C LEU A 262 -13.30 7.84 0.94
N GLY A 263 -14.00 8.85 1.46
CA GLY A 263 -13.61 9.55 2.68
C GLY A 263 -13.59 8.62 3.91
N ILE A 264 -14.63 7.79 4.06
CA ILE A 264 -14.68 6.77 5.12
C ILE A 264 -13.49 5.81 5.00
N SER A 265 -13.13 5.39 3.78
CA SER A 265 -11.98 4.51 3.55
C SER A 265 -10.66 5.14 4.02
N HIS A 266 -10.47 6.44 3.81
CA HIS A 266 -9.29 7.16 4.30
C HIS A 266 -9.24 7.23 5.83
N VAL A 267 -10.38 7.49 6.49
CA VAL A 267 -10.47 7.48 7.96
C VAL A 267 -10.16 6.08 8.51
N LEU A 268 -10.71 5.03 7.91
CA LEU A 268 -10.47 3.66 8.32
C LEU A 268 -9.02 3.24 8.12
N LEU A 269 -8.40 3.65 7.01
CA LEU A 269 -6.97 3.45 6.76
C LEU A 269 -6.11 4.17 7.80
N PHE A 270 -6.48 5.37 8.19
CA PHE A 270 -5.83 6.11 9.25
C PHE A 270 -5.93 5.37 10.60
N LEU A 271 -7.11 4.89 10.98
CA LEU A 271 -7.32 4.11 12.21
C LEU A 271 -6.54 2.77 12.18
N TYR A 272 -6.46 2.14 11.02
CA TYR A 272 -5.64 0.95 10.79
C TYR A 272 -4.15 1.22 11.08
N LEU A 273 -3.59 2.29 10.52
CA LEU A 273 -2.20 2.68 10.74
C LEU A 273 -1.94 3.08 12.21
N PHE A 274 -2.89 3.76 12.84
CA PHE A 274 -2.83 4.06 14.27
C PHE A 274 -2.76 2.78 15.12
N GLY A 275 -3.56 1.76 14.78
CA GLY A 275 -3.53 0.46 15.46
C GLY A 275 -2.17 -0.23 15.37
N ILE A 276 -1.52 -0.19 14.20
CA ILE A 276 -0.15 -0.72 14.00
C ILE A 276 0.87 0.05 14.85
N ASP A 277 0.81 1.38 14.86
CA ASP A 277 1.73 2.21 15.64
C ASP A 277 1.61 1.95 17.13
N LYS A 278 0.37 1.87 17.63
CA LYS A 278 0.09 1.52 19.02
C LYS A 278 0.64 0.13 19.36
N ALA A 279 0.47 -0.84 18.48
CA ALA A 279 1.02 -2.18 18.66
C ALA A 279 2.55 -2.19 18.72
N ASN A 280 3.23 -1.31 17.99
CA ASN A 280 4.69 -1.17 17.97
C ASN A 280 5.24 -0.25 19.07
N GLN A 281 4.40 0.22 19.99
CA GLN A 281 4.76 1.18 21.04
C GLN A 281 5.38 2.49 20.51
N ARG A 282 5.17 2.79 19.24
CA ARG A 282 5.65 4.01 18.60
C ARG A 282 4.72 5.17 18.90
N LYS A 283 5.27 6.34 19.21
CA LYS A 283 4.51 7.55 19.57
C LYS A 283 4.25 8.47 18.37
N VAL A 284 4.09 7.91 17.16
CA VAL A 284 3.91 8.69 15.93
C VAL A 284 2.57 9.43 15.89
N TYR A 285 1.55 8.93 16.61
CA TYR A 285 0.30 9.66 16.85
C TYR A 285 0.50 11.04 17.55
N ARG A 286 1.70 11.32 18.07
CA ARG A 286 2.07 12.65 18.56
C ARG A 286 2.48 13.62 17.45
N SER A 287 2.68 13.12 16.21
CA SER A 287 3.03 13.97 15.07
C SER A 287 1.81 14.76 14.59
N VAL A 288 1.97 16.06 14.41
CA VAL A 288 0.94 16.94 13.83
C VAL A 288 0.53 16.45 12.44
N PHE A 289 1.46 15.97 11.64
CA PHE A 289 1.19 15.41 10.31
C PHE A 289 0.22 14.23 10.32
N PHE A 290 0.25 13.42 11.38
CA PHE A 290 -0.68 12.30 11.55
C PHE A 290 -2.12 12.81 11.68
N TRP A 291 -2.36 13.84 12.47
CA TRP A 291 -3.69 14.42 12.67
C TRP A 291 -4.17 15.23 11.48
N ILE A 292 -3.26 15.92 10.77
CA ILE A 292 -3.58 16.59 9.50
C ILE A 292 -4.09 15.57 8.48
N ALA A 293 -3.45 14.43 8.33
CA ALA A 293 -3.88 13.37 7.42
C ALA A 293 -5.29 12.85 7.76
N GLY A 294 -5.59 12.62 9.05
CA GLY A 294 -6.93 12.25 9.50
C GLY A 294 -7.98 13.32 9.21
N ALA A 295 -7.67 14.58 9.48
CA ALA A 295 -8.55 15.73 9.21
C ALA A 295 -8.84 15.88 7.70
N LEU A 296 -7.82 15.70 6.85
CA LEU A 296 -8.00 15.71 5.40
C LEU A 296 -8.92 14.56 4.94
N GLY A 297 -8.83 13.36 5.51
CA GLY A 297 -9.75 12.25 5.21
C GLY A 297 -11.20 12.58 5.58
N ILE A 298 -11.43 13.24 6.71
CA ILE A 298 -12.75 13.71 7.13
C ILE A 298 -13.27 14.79 6.19
N LEU A 299 -12.46 15.80 5.88
CA LEU A 299 -12.81 16.83 4.90
C LEU A 299 -13.20 16.21 3.56
N TYR A 300 -12.45 15.22 3.11
CA TYR A 300 -12.73 14.51 1.86
C TYR A 300 -14.10 13.82 1.87
N SER A 301 -14.53 13.26 2.99
CA SER A 301 -15.86 12.64 3.13
C SER A 301 -17.01 13.64 3.16
N LEU A 302 -16.74 14.91 3.51
CA LEU A 302 -17.75 15.97 3.55
C LEU A 302 -17.96 16.68 2.21
N ILE A 303 -17.10 16.45 1.27
CA ILE A 303 -17.10 17.03 -0.06
C ILE A 303 -18.41 16.88 -0.84
N PRO A 304 -19.12 15.72 -0.81
CA PRO A 304 -20.40 15.55 -1.49
C PRO A 304 -21.49 16.55 -1.07
N LEU A 305 -21.30 17.18 0.08
CA LEU A 305 -22.23 18.20 0.60
C LEU A 305 -22.07 19.57 -0.09
N LEU A 306 -21.01 19.76 -0.88
CA LEU A 306 -20.73 21.00 -1.59
C LEU A 306 -21.17 20.89 -3.06
N GLN A 307 -22.13 21.68 -3.48
CA GLN A 307 -22.77 21.63 -4.80
C GLN A 307 -21.87 22.00 -6.00
N SER A 308 -20.71 22.66 -5.77
CA SER A 308 -19.83 23.21 -6.83
C SER A 308 -18.60 22.36 -7.17
N TRP A 309 -18.67 21.07 -7.02
CA TRP A 309 -17.55 20.13 -6.90
C TRP A 309 -16.68 19.90 -8.12
N TYR A 310 -17.25 19.98 -9.31
CA TYR A 310 -16.49 19.70 -10.54
C TYR A 310 -15.36 20.69 -10.80
N ASP A 311 -15.42 21.86 -10.21
CA ASP A 311 -14.40 22.90 -10.40
C ASP A 311 -13.16 22.69 -9.49
N HIS A 312 -13.25 21.76 -8.52
CA HIS A 312 -12.18 21.49 -7.56
C HIS A 312 -11.39 20.20 -7.81
N ARG A 313 -11.42 19.69 -9.06
CA ARG A 313 -10.72 18.45 -9.47
C ARG A 313 -9.22 18.46 -9.11
N ILE A 314 -8.55 19.59 -9.27
CA ILE A 314 -7.11 19.73 -8.98
C ILE A 314 -6.85 19.55 -7.47
N LEU A 315 -7.70 20.12 -6.62
CA LEU A 315 -7.58 19.99 -5.16
C LEU A 315 -7.74 18.51 -4.74
N LEU A 316 -8.68 17.82 -5.37
CA LEU A 316 -8.92 16.40 -5.18
C LEU A 316 -7.69 15.55 -5.56
N LEU A 317 -7.10 15.83 -6.72
CA LEU A 317 -5.89 15.16 -7.19
C LEU A 317 -4.74 15.35 -6.21
N VAL A 318 -4.47 16.60 -5.83
CA VAL A 318 -3.39 16.96 -4.90
C VAL A 318 -3.62 16.30 -3.53
N ALA A 319 -4.85 16.32 -3.03
CA ALA A 319 -5.20 15.67 -1.77
C ALA A 319 -4.98 14.15 -1.85
N THR A 320 -5.49 13.48 -2.89
CA THR A 320 -5.33 12.03 -3.08
C THR A 320 -3.86 11.64 -3.24
N ALA A 321 -3.11 12.35 -4.08
CA ALA A 321 -1.68 12.12 -4.27
C ALA A 321 -0.86 12.39 -3.01
N GLY A 322 -1.18 13.45 -2.26
CA GLY A 322 -0.56 13.79 -0.98
C GLY A 322 -0.82 12.72 0.08
N PHE A 323 -2.05 12.26 0.20
CA PHE A 323 -2.44 11.16 1.08
C PHE A 323 -1.73 9.85 0.72
N SER A 324 -1.78 9.46 -0.56
CA SER A 324 -1.15 8.25 -1.04
C SER A 324 0.35 8.27 -0.76
N SER A 325 1.02 9.39 -1.01
CA SER A 325 2.45 9.57 -0.74
C SER A 325 2.76 9.51 0.75
N PHE A 326 1.96 10.17 1.58
CA PHE A 326 2.12 10.15 3.04
C PHE A 326 1.96 8.72 3.59
N TYR A 327 0.92 8.00 3.19
CA TYR A 327 0.69 6.63 3.61
C TYR A 327 1.80 5.70 3.13
N PHE A 328 2.27 5.85 1.89
CA PHE A 328 3.38 5.06 1.36
C PHE A 328 4.66 5.26 2.18
N ILE A 329 5.07 6.51 2.42
CA ILE A 329 6.25 6.84 3.23
C ILE A 329 6.09 6.29 4.65
N ARG A 330 4.91 6.43 5.23
CA ARG A 330 4.61 5.98 6.58
C ARG A 330 4.69 4.45 6.71
N VAL A 331 4.10 3.74 5.77
CA VAL A 331 4.10 2.28 5.69
C VAL A 331 5.52 1.76 5.45
N HIS A 332 6.23 2.35 4.49
CA HIS A 332 7.61 2.00 4.19
C HIS A 332 8.53 2.16 5.41
N TYR A 333 8.42 3.28 6.12
CA TYR A 333 9.19 3.52 7.35
C TYR A 333 8.89 2.49 8.45
N GLN A 334 7.64 2.04 8.57
CA GLN A 334 7.25 1.04 9.58
C GLN A 334 7.84 -0.35 9.33
N PHE A 335 7.88 -0.79 8.08
CA PHE A 335 8.19 -2.17 7.73
C PHE A 335 9.60 -2.37 7.17
N PHE A 336 10.16 -1.38 6.49
CA PHE A 336 11.51 -1.50 5.91
C PHE A 336 12.61 -1.59 6.97
N ASN A 337 12.40 -0.97 8.13
CA ASN A 337 13.32 -1.07 9.27
C ASN A 337 13.35 -2.46 9.93
N SER A 338 12.40 -3.35 9.61
CA SER A 338 12.36 -4.69 10.20
C SER A 338 13.22 -5.73 9.47
N ASN A 339 13.82 -5.38 8.32
CA ASN A 339 14.68 -6.24 7.47
C ASN A 339 14.10 -7.64 7.18
N SER A 340 12.75 -7.78 7.19
CA SER A 340 12.07 -9.06 7.03
C SER A 340 11.44 -9.18 5.63
N SER A 341 11.42 -10.40 5.07
CA SER A 341 10.74 -10.72 3.81
C SER A 341 9.26 -10.30 3.82
N ILE A 342 8.64 -10.31 5.00
CA ILE A 342 7.24 -9.92 5.22
C ILE A 342 7.07 -8.41 5.08
N GLY A 343 8.01 -7.63 5.64
CA GLY A 343 8.03 -6.18 5.45
C GLY A 343 8.15 -5.80 3.98
N LEU A 344 8.93 -6.55 3.21
CA LEU A 344 9.06 -6.35 1.77
C LEU A 344 7.75 -6.65 1.04
N LEU A 345 7.10 -7.79 1.31
CA LEU A 345 5.81 -8.16 0.70
C LEU A 345 4.73 -7.10 1.00
N TYR A 346 4.64 -6.66 2.24
CA TYR A 346 3.71 -5.63 2.66
C TYR A 346 3.95 -4.31 1.92
N THR A 347 5.19 -3.83 1.90
CA THR A 347 5.57 -2.57 1.24
C THR A 347 5.34 -2.64 -0.26
N THR A 348 5.69 -3.75 -0.90
CA THR A 348 5.48 -3.96 -2.34
C THR A 348 3.99 -3.96 -2.69
N SER A 349 3.17 -4.62 -1.87
CA SER A 349 1.72 -4.64 -2.05
C SER A 349 1.12 -3.22 -2.01
N TRP A 350 1.50 -2.40 -1.03
CA TRP A 350 1.08 -1.01 -0.94
C TRP A 350 1.60 -0.15 -2.10
N ALA A 351 2.85 -0.35 -2.52
CA ALA A 351 3.43 0.38 -3.64
C ALA A 351 2.65 0.14 -4.94
N ILE A 352 2.35 -1.12 -5.26
CA ILE A 352 1.57 -1.49 -6.45
C ILE A 352 0.17 -0.87 -6.39
N PHE A 353 -0.49 -0.95 -5.23
CA PHE A 353 -1.81 -0.36 -5.05
C PHE A 353 -1.80 1.16 -5.25
N LEU A 354 -0.88 1.88 -4.60
CA LEU A 354 -0.79 3.34 -4.68
C LEU A 354 -0.41 3.82 -6.08
N VAL A 355 0.48 3.11 -6.78
CA VAL A 355 0.82 3.42 -8.18
C VAL A 355 -0.41 3.27 -9.07
N SER A 356 -1.18 2.17 -8.90
CA SER A 356 -2.40 1.92 -9.66
C SER A 356 -3.46 2.99 -9.39
N ASP A 357 -3.66 3.38 -8.13
CA ASP A 357 -4.63 4.39 -7.72
C ASP A 357 -4.26 5.79 -8.24
N THR A 358 -2.98 6.16 -8.12
CA THR A 358 -2.46 7.42 -8.66
C THR A 358 -2.62 7.47 -10.18
N TYR A 359 -2.28 6.39 -10.88
CA TYR A 359 -2.40 6.31 -12.33
C TYR A 359 -3.85 6.43 -12.81
N LYS A 360 -4.81 5.76 -12.11
CA LYS A 360 -6.24 5.90 -12.35
C LYS A 360 -6.71 7.35 -12.13
N THR A 361 -6.23 8.00 -11.07
CA THR A 361 -6.56 9.38 -10.75
C THR A 361 -6.07 10.33 -11.84
N ILE A 362 -4.82 10.19 -12.30
CA ILE A 362 -4.24 10.97 -13.40
C ILE A 362 -5.04 10.77 -14.69
N PHE A 363 -5.45 9.53 -14.99
CA PHE A 363 -6.29 9.24 -16.15
C PHE A 363 -7.66 9.93 -16.06
N HIS A 364 -8.28 9.95 -14.89
CA HIS A 364 -9.59 10.57 -14.67
C HIS A 364 -9.56 12.10 -14.93
N PHE A 365 -8.40 12.73 -14.79
CA PHE A 365 -8.17 14.15 -15.09
C PHE A 365 -7.69 14.44 -16.51
N ASP A 366 -7.82 13.50 -17.43
CA ASP A 366 -7.44 13.64 -18.86
C ASP A 366 -5.95 13.90 -19.14
N PHE A 367 -5.05 13.65 -18.18
CA PHE A 367 -3.62 13.80 -18.38
C PHE A 367 -2.99 12.65 -19.18
N TYR A 368 -3.71 11.53 -19.36
CA TYR A 368 -3.18 10.35 -20.02
C TYR A 368 -4.21 9.68 -20.95
N PRO A 369 -3.78 9.08 -22.07
CA PRO A 369 -4.69 8.36 -22.95
C PRO A 369 -5.26 7.11 -22.28
N PHE A 370 -6.43 6.69 -22.76
CA PHE A 370 -7.09 5.46 -22.29
C PHE A 370 -6.18 4.24 -22.47
N ASN A 371 -6.06 3.45 -21.40
CA ASN A 371 -5.59 2.08 -21.51
C ASN A 371 -6.30 1.22 -20.44
N TYR A 372 -6.23 -0.10 -20.60
CA TYR A 372 -6.89 -1.02 -19.67
C TYR A 372 -6.39 -0.88 -18.23
N PHE A 373 -5.11 -0.57 -18.06
CA PHE A 373 -4.51 -0.40 -16.74
C PHE A 373 -5.04 0.85 -16.03
N SER A 374 -5.25 1.96 -16.76
CA SER A 374 -5.77 3.21 -16.19
C SER A 374 -7.19 3.05 -15.63
N VAL A 375 -8.00 2.19 -16.26
CA VAL A 375 -9.39 1.99 -15.85
C VAL A 375 -9.53 0.85 -14.84
N PHE A 376 -8.87 -0.27 -15.08
CA PHE A 376 -9.09 -1.51 -14.33
C PHE A 376 -7.94 -1.87 -13.37
N GLY A 377 -6.80 -1.18 -13.45
CA GLY A 377 -5.62 -1.53 -12.65
C GLY A 377 -5.91 -1.62 -11.16
N VAL A 378 -6.57 -0.62 -10.59
CA VAL A 378 -6.94 -0.62 -9.16
C VAL A 378 -7.86 -1.79 -8.83
N VAL A 379 -8.89 -2.02 -9.65
CA VAL A 379 -9.88 -3.09 -9.45
C VAL A 379 -9.20 -4.46 -9.50
N PHE A 380 -8.21 -4.63 -10.37
CA PHE A 380 -7.47 -5.87 -10.52
C PHE A 380 -6.47 -6.10 -9.38
N PHE A 381 -5.70 -5.08 -8.99
CA PHE A 381 -4.65 -5.24 -7.98
C PHE A 381 -5.16 -5.17 -6.53
N PHE A 382 -6.28 -4.51 -6.27
CA PHE A 382 -6.82 -4.35 -4.92
C PHE A 382 -7.14 -5.68 -4.19
N PRO A 383 -7.70 -6.71 -4.84
CA PRO A 383 -7.92 -8.01 -4.20
C PRO A 383 -6.61 -8.65 -3.72
N PHE A 384 -5.58 -8.67 -4.58
CA PHE A 384 -4.25 -9.19 -4.22
C PHE A 384 -3.60 -8.39 -3.10
N HIS A 385 -3.69 -7.05 -3.17
CA HIS A 385 -3.27 -6.16 -2.10
C HIS A 385 -3.94 -6.53 -0.78
N SER A 386 -5.24 -6.72 -0.78
CA SER A 386 -6.02 -7.05 0.43
C SER A 386 -5.59 -8.36 1.08
N ILE A 387 -5.32 -9.40 0.29
CA ILE A 387 -4.81 -10.69 0.79
C ILE A 387 -3.38 -10.53 1.34
N LEU A 388 -2.49 -9.90 0.58
CA LEU A 388 -1.09 -9.75 0.98
C LEU A 388 -0.94 -8.94 2.26
N VAL A 389 -1.73 -7.87 2.41
CA VAL A 389 -1.74 -7.08 3.65
C VAL A 389 -2.29 -7.88 4.81
N SER A 390 -3.41 -8.60 4.63
CA SER A 390 -4.01 -9.43 5.68
C SER A 390 -3.03 -10.52 6.17
N PHE A 391 -2.35 -11.18 5.23
CA PHE A 391 -1.35 -12.20 5.55
C PHE A 391 -0.14 -11.60 6.27
N SER A 392 0.42 -10.51 5.73
CA SER A 392 1.58 -9.83 6.31
C SER A 392 1.29 -9.33 7.73
N LEU A 393 0.07 -8.84 7.96
CA LEU A 393 -0.37 -8.38 9.26
C LEU A 393 -0.44 -9.53 10.28
N SER A 394 -1.04 -10.66 9.89
CA SER A 394 -1.13 -11.85 10.73
C SER A 394 0.25 -12.37 11.12
N GLU A 395 1.16 -12.45 10.16
CA GLU A 395 2.52 -12.93 10.41
C GLU A 395 3.33 -11.97 11.30
N PHE A 396 3.15 -10.66 11.10
CA PHE A 396 3.75 -9.64 11.96
C PHE A 396 3.33 -9.82 13.43
N PHE A 397 2.04 -9.95 13.70
CA PHE A 397 1.53 -10.14 15.06
C PHE A 397 1.90 -11.51 15.64
N ASN A 398 2.01 -12.54 14.81
CA ASN A 398 2.45 -13.87 15.23
C ASN A 398 3.91 -13.84 15.71
N ARG A 399 4.81 -13.22 14.96
CA ARG A 399 6.22 -13.04 15.36
C ARG A 399 6.34 -12.23 16.64
N LYS A 400 5.59 -11.14 16.75
CA LYS A 400 5.59 -10.32 17.96
C LYS A 400 5.14 -11.11 19.18
N ARG A 401 4.08 -11.88 19.07
CA ARG A 401 3.59 -12.75 20.14
C ARG A 401 4.62 -13.79 20.55
N ASN A 402 5.31 -14.42 19.59
CA ASN A 402 6.35 -15.40 19.90
C ASN A 402 7.51 -14.75 20.65
N GLN A 403 7.96 -13.58 20.23
CA GLN A 403 9.01 -12.81 20.95
C GLN A 403 8.60 -12.48 22.38
N GLU A 404 7.37 -11.98 22.59
CA GLU A 404 6.84 -11.71 23.94
C GLU A 404 6.74 -12.98 24.81
N THR A 405 6.46 -14.13 24.19
CA THR A 405 6.41 -15.42 24.90
C THR A 405 7.82 -15.87 25.29
N GLU A 406 8.77 -15.82 24.36
CA GLU A 406 10.20 -16.14 24.63
C GLU A 406 10.80 -15.24 25.72
N GLU A 407 10.50 -13.94 25.70
CA GLU A 407 10.94 -13.00 26.73
C GLU A 407 10.33 -13.36 28.10
N LYS A 408 9.03 -13.73 28.17
CA LYS A 408 8.39 -14.13 29.41
C LYS A 408 8.94 -15.45 29.96
N GLU A 409 9.13 -16.45 29.09
CA GLU A 409 9.71 -17.73 29.47
C GLU A 409 11.15 -17.56 29.99
N SER A 410 11.94 -16.75 29.30
CA SER A 410 13.31 -16.44 29.73
C SER A 410 13.32 -15.69 31.08
N ALA A 411 12.41 -14.72 31.28
CA ALA A 411 12.28 -14.01 32.54
C ALA A 411 11.78 -14.91 33.69
N GLN A 412 10.87 -15.84 33.40
CA GLN A 412 10.38 -16.81 34.39
C GLN A 412 11.45 -17.85 34.76
N THR A 413 12.22 -18.32 33.77
CA THR A 413 13.37 -19.19 33.99
C THR A 413 14.42 -18.51 34.85
N ARG A 414 14.74 -17.22 34.57
CA ARG A 414 15.65 -16.41 35.41
C ARG A 414 15.18 -16.33 36.86
N LYS A 415 13.91 -15.98 37.10
CA LYS A 415 13.35 -15.93 38.48
C LYS A 415 13.41 -17.28 39.19
N SER A 416 13.19 -18.38 38.48
CA SER A 416 13.26 -19.73 39.06
C SER A 416 14.68 -20.12 39.46
N ILE A 417 15.68 -19.74 38.66
CA ILE A 417 17.10 -20.06 38.92
C ILE A 417 17.63 -19.32 40.15
N THR A 418 17.22 -18.08 40.37
CA THR A 418 17.69 -17.25 41.49
C THR A 418 16.88 -17.44 42.78
N SER A 419 15.61 -17.89 42.68
CA SER A 419 14.74 -18.03 43.85
C SER A 419 15.16 -19.13 44.85
N SER A 420 15.98 -20.09 44.43
CA SER A 420 16.50 -21.18 45.25
C SER A 420 17.83 -20.88 45.95
N LEU A 421 18.47 -19.71 45.65
CA LEU A 421 19.78 -19.34 46.14
C LEU A 421 19.73 -18.14 47.10
N ASN A 422 20.54 -18.19 48.16
CA ASN A 422 20.80 -17.00 48.98
C ASN A 422 21.72 -16.05 48.19
N VAL A 423 21.16 -15.23 47.30
CA VAL A 423 21.90 -14.33 46.41
C VAL A 423 22.82 -13.42 47.18
N SER A 424 22.42 -12.90 48.34
CA SER A 424 23.24 -12.00 49.17
C SER A 424 24.50 -12.70 49.69
N GLU A 425 24.43 -13.95 50.01
CA GLU A 425 25.59 -14.75 50.43
C GLU A 425 26.50 -15.05 49.27
N VAL A 426 25.97 -15.39 48.09
CA VAL A 426 26.76 -15.60 46.87
C VAL A 426 27.50 -14.33 46.47
N VAL A 427 26.83 -13.18 46.48
CA VAL A 427 27.47 -11.87 46.19
C VAL A 427 28.59 -11.55 47.15
N ARG A 428 28.40 -11.84 48.44
CA ARG A 428 29.47 -11.68 49.45
C ARG A 428 30.67 -12.59 49.14
N ASN A 429 30.41 -13.84 48.79
CA ASN A 429 31.47 -14.79 48.46
C ASN A 429 32.23 -14.39 47.18
N ILE A 430 31.53 -13.90 46.15
CA ILE A 430 32.16 -13.34 44.95
C ILE A 430 33.09 -12.16 45.33
N LYS A 431 32.59 -11.22 46.13
CA LYS A 431 33.43 -10.09 46.60
C LYS A 431 34.66 -10.56 47.39
N ASP A 432 34.51 -11.54 48.27
CA ASP A 432 35.63 -12.10 49.03
C ASP A 432 36.69 -12.76 48.11
N LEU A 433 36.27 -13.46 47.08
CA LEU A 433 37.16 -14.02 46.05
C LEU A 433 37.92 -12.92 45.28
N LEU A 434 37.25 -11.84 44.94
CA LEU A 434 37.83 -10.76 44.18
C LEU A 434 38.69 -9.82 45.05
N GLU A 435 38.22 -9.42 46.23
CA GLU A 435 38.87 -8.40 47.05
C GLU A 435 39.93 -8.98 48.02
N LYS A 436 39.59 -10.15 48.67
CA LYS A 436 40.51 -10.77 49.64
C LYS A 436 41.47 -11.75 48.96
N LYS A 437 40.95 -12.70 48.17
CA LYS A 437 41.78 -13.72 47.50
C LYS A 437 42.42 -13.23 46.20
N LYS A 438 41.98 -12.11 45.66
CA LYS A 438 42.48 -11.50 44.42
C LYS A 438 42.59 -12.48 43.23
N VAL A 439 41.60 -13.37 43.10
CA VAL A 439 41.61 -14.42 42.07
C VAL A 439 41.73 -13.88 40.64
N PHE A 440 41.39 -12.62 40.41
CA PHE A 440 41.49 -11.95 39.12
C PHE A 440 42.97 -11.80 38.64
N LEU A 441 43.96 -11.96 39.51
CA LEU A 441 45.36 -11.94 39.14
C LEU A 441 45.79 -13.19 38.36
N GLN A 442 45.02 -14.26 38.44
CA GLN A 442 45.28 -15.48 37.67
C GLN A 442 44.98 -15.21 36.20
N LYS A 443 46.02 -15.36 35.33
CA LYS A 443 45.89 -15.11 33.89
C LYS A 443 44.90 -16.06 33.19
N SER A 444 44.78 -17.29 33.69
CA SER A 444 43.92 -18.34 33.17
C SER A 444 42.54 -18.41 33.82
N LEU A 445 42.17 -17.39 34.64
CA LEU A 445 40.88 -17.37 35.31
C LEU A 445 39.73 -17.42 34.29
N LYS A 446 38.88 -18.40 34.44
CA LYS A 446 37.63 -18.56 33.67
C LYS A 446 36.43 -18.49 34.59
N GLU A 447 35.28 -18.17 34.02
CA GLU A 447 33.99 -18.11 34.73
C GLU A 447 33.63 -19.46 35.36
N GLU A 448 33.95 -20.57 34.67
CA GLU A 448 33.76 -21.92 35.16
C GLU A 448 34.48 -22.21 36.48
N ASN A 449 35.66 -21.61 36.68
CA ASN A 449 36.43 -21.81 37.91
C ASN A 449 35.72 -21.21 39.12
N ILE A 450 35.17 -19.99 38.96
CA ILE A 450 34.44 -19.31 40.04
C ILE A 450 33.09 -19.98 40.28
N ALA A 451 32.39 -20.37 39.21
CA ALA A 451 31.12 -21.10 39.32
C ALA A 451 31.29 -22.40 40.12
N LYS A 452 32.34 -23.17 39.82
CA LYS A 452 32.66 -24.42 40.52
C LYS A 452 33.03 -24.16 41.99
N GLU A 453 33.81 -23.14 42.30
CA GLU A 453 34.21 -22.78 43.67
C GLU A 453 33.01 -22.39 44.53
N LEU A 454 32.01 -21.75 43.91
CA LEU A 454 30.80 -21.31 44.61
C LEU A 454 29.65 -22.35 44.58
N GLY A 455 29.84 -23.52 43.94
CA GLY A 455 28.81 -24.53 43.79
C GLY A 455 27.64 -24.11 42.87
N LEU A 456 27.89 -23.21 41.90
CA LEU A 456 26.92 -22.65 40.98
C LEU A 456 27.08 -23.23 39.58
N SER A 457 25.97 -23.25 38.82
CA SER A 457 26.10 -23.41 37.38
C SER A 457 26.65 -22.11 36.76
N LEU A 458 27.28 -22.22 35.57
CA LEU A 458 27.72 -21.05 34.80
C LEU A 458 26.61 -20.02 34.59
N HIS A 459 25.42 -20.49 34.31
CA HIS A 459 24.25 -19.64 34.07
C HIS A 459 23.83 -18.84 35.33
N GLN A 460 23.85 -19.51 36.50
CA GLN A 460 23.56 -18.84 37.80
C GLN A 460 24.61 -17.78 38.12
N LEU A 461 25.89 -18.10 37.94
CA LEU A 461 26.95 -17.12 38.19
C LEU A 461 26.86 -15.92 37.25
N SER A 462 26.69 -16.18 35.94
CA SER A 462 26.59 -15.13 34.94
C SER A 462 25.39 -14.19 35.20
N GLU A 463 24.24 -14.74 35.59
CA GLU A 463 23.06 -13.97 35.95
C GLU A 463 23.28 -13.11 37.20
N ILE A 464 23.82 -13.68 38.26
CA ILE A 464 24.10 -12.95 39.51
C ILE A 464 25.12 -11.82 39.24
N VAL A 465 26.16 -12.08 38.46
CA VAL A 465 27.17 -11.06 38.11
C VAL A 465 26.53 -9.93 37.29
N ASN A 466 25.67 -10.25 36.32
CA ASN A 466 25.01 -9.23 35.51
C ASN A 466 24.03 -8.38 36.33
N VAL A 467 23.26 -8.98 37.23
CA VAL A 467 22.23 -8.27 38.01
C VAL A 467 22.87 -7.46 39.14
N GLU A 468 23.77 -8.05 39.90
CA GLU A 468 24.28 -7.46 41.15
C GLU A 468 25.53 -6.54 40.93
N PHE A 469 26.32 -6.80 39.88
CA PHE A 469 27.48 -5.99 39.55
C PHE A 469 27.29 -5.12 38.28
N GLY A 470 26.19 -5.25 37.56
CA GLY A 470 25.86 -4.45 36.37
C GLY A 470 26.79 -4.70 35.17
N ASN A 471 27.53 -5.79 35.17
CA ASN A 471 28.54 -6.13 34.17
C ASN A 471 28.52 -7.63 33.85
N ASN A 472 29.02 -8.03 32.67
CA ASN A 472 29.30 -9.45 32.43
C ASN A 472 30.62 -9.85 33.18
N PHE A 473 30.79 -11.14 33.42
CA PHE A 473 31.94 -11.69 34.18
C PHE A 473 33.32 -11.23 33.63
N PRO A 474 33.63 -11.28 32.32
CA PRO A 474 34.87 -10.78 31.78
C PRO A 474 35.11 -9.29 32.06
N SER A 475 34.08 -8.45 31.97
CA SER A 475 34.16 -7.03 32.23
C SER A 475 34.40 -6.73 33.71
N LEU A 476 33.73 -7.47 34.60
CA LEU A 476 33.94 -7.39 36.03
C LEU A 476 35.40 -7.72 36.40
N ILE A 477 35.93 -8.84 35.90
CA ILE A 477 37.33 -9.23 36.15
C ILE A 477 38.31 -8.18 35.59
N ASN A 478 38.10 -7.69 34.39
CA ASN A 478 38.95 -6.66 33.80
C ASN A 478 38.89 -5.36 34.62
N GLN A 479 37.77 -4.97 35.19
CA GLN A 479 37.66 -3.82 36.07
C GLN A 479 38.58 -3.95 37.29
N TYR A 480 38.54 -5.09 37.99
CA TYR A 480 39.43 -5.34 39.12
C TYR A 480 40.90 -5.37 38.70
N ARG A 481 41.23 -5.99 37.56
CA ARG A 481 42.60 -5.98 37.01
C ARG A 481 43.09 -4.58 36.69
N ILE A 482 42.26 -3.70 36.16
CA ILE A 482 42.62 -2.32 35.85
C ILE A 482 42.83 -1.51 37.13
N GLU A 483 41.99 -1.68 38.15
CA GLU A 483 42.19 -1.01 39.44
C GLU A 483 43.53 -1.44 40.11
N GLU A 484 43.86 -2.73 40.05
CA GLU A 484 45.17 -3.21 40.53
C GLU A 484 46.34 -2.68 39.67
N ALA A 485 46.17 -2.67 38.34
CA ALA A 485 47.21 -2.10 37.46
C ALA A 485 47.45 -0.61 37.71
N LYS A 486 46.42 0.18 38.05
CA LYS A 486 46.58 1.60 38.44
C LYS A 486 47.48 1.76 39.67
N LYS A 487 47.30 0.90 40.69
CA LYS A 487 48.16 0.89 41.91
C LYS A 487 49.57 0.50 41.52
N LEU A 488 49.77 -0.62 40.85
CA LEU A 488 51.08 -1.12 40.45
C LEU A 488 51.85 -0.16 39.53
N LEU A 489 51.17 0.65 38.71
CA LEU A 489 51.79 1.67 37.85
C LEU A 489 52.44 2.81 38.67
N LEU A 490 51.92 3.11 39.85
CA LEU A 490 52.41 4.14 40.74
C LEU A 490 53.43 3.58 41.71
N ASP A 491 53.18 2.40 42.28
CA ASP A 491 54.06 1.75 43.28
C ASP A 491 55.38 1.23 42.67
N HIS A 492 55.39 0.94 41.35
CA HIS A 492 56.50 0.39 40.62
C HIS A 492 56.82 1.18 39.34
N PRO A 493 57.29 2.44 39.47
CA PRO A 493 57.59 3.31 38.32
C PRO A 493 58.73 2.78 37.44
N GLU A 494 59.62 1.96 37.98
CA GLU A 494 60.73 1.31 37.29
C GLU A 494 60.31 0.18 36.34
N LYS A 495 59.11 -0.41 36.54
CA LYS A 495 58.68 -1.54 35.73
C LYS A 495 58.03 -1.08 34.44
N THR A 496 58.19 -1.91 33.42
CA THR A 496 57.51 -1.67 32.14
C THR A 496 55.99 -1.82 32.27
N THR A 497 55.24 -1.05 31.52
CA THR A 497 53.76 -1.16 31.53
C THR A 497 53.28 -2.54 31.10
N SER A 498 54.07 -3.27 30.30
CA SER A 498 53.77 -4.65 29.91
C SER A 498 53.88 -5.62 31.09
N GLU A 499 54.94 -5.48 31.92
CA GLU A 499 55.11 -6.28 33.13
C GLU A 499 54.01 -5.98 34.16
N ILE A 500 53.63 -4.72 34.32
CA ILE A 500 52.50 -4.33 35.18
C ILE A 500 51.18 -4.99 34.71
N GLY A 501 50.91 -4.96 33.41
CA GLY A 501 49.72 -5.65 32.85
C GLY A 501 49.71 -7.16 33.16
N GLY A 502 50.88 -7.80 33.02
CA GLY A 502 51.07 -9.22 33.37
C GLY A 502 50.88 -9.53 34.85
N ARG A 503 51.37 -8.64 35.77
CA ARG A 503 51.15 -8.74 37.24
C ARG A 503 49.70 -8.49 37.64
N ALA A 504 49.02 -7.62 36.93
CA ALA A 504 47.59 -7.37 37.12
C ALA A 504 46.68 -8.47 36.59
N GLY A 505 47.24 -9.55 36.02
CA GLY A 505 46.47 -10.72 35.57
C GLY A 505 46.13 -10.73 34.09
N PHE A 506 46.58 -9.80 33.28
CA PHE A 506 46.34 -9.83 31.82
C PHE A 506 47.27 -10.83 31.13
N SER A 507 46.74 -11.64 30.25
CA SER A 507 47.47 -12.64 29.46
C SER A 507 48.22 -12.02 28.27
N SER A 508 47.77 -10.86 27.76
CA SER A 508 48.40 -10.19 26.63
C SER A 508 48.52 -8.68 26.85
N LYS A 509 49.60 -8.10 26.30
CA LYS A 509 49.83 -6.65 26.31
C LYS A 509 48.73 -5.88 25.56
N SER A 510 48.26 -6.43 24.44
CA SER A 510 47.23 -5.79 23.63
C SER A 510 45.90 -5.66 24.37
N THR A 511 45.43 -6.74 25.01
CA THR A 511 44.23 -6.75 25.84
C THR A 511 44.34 -5.76 27.00
N PHE A 512 45.51 -5.74 27.70
CA PHE A 512 45.74 -4.79 28.78
C PHE A 512 45.59 -3.34 28.31
N TYR A 513 46.27 -2.96 27.22
CA TYR A 513 46.21 -1.60 26.70
C TYR A 513 44.82 -1.18 26.26
N MET A 514 44.10 -2.08 25.59
CA MET A 514 42.74 -1.85 25.14
C MET A 514 41.77 -1.64 26.30
N GLU A 515 41.77 -2.54 27.28
CA GLU A 515 40.90 -2.46 28.46
C GLU A 515 41.27 -1.27 29.34
N PHE A 516 42.59 -1.00 29.54
CA PHE A 516 43.04 0.15 30.32
C PHE A 516 42.54 1.47 29.69
N LYS A 517 42.65 1.63 28.38
CA LYS A 517 42.15 2.81 27.68
C LYS A 517 40.63 2.92 27.79
N LYS A 518 39.89 1.79 27.69
CA LYS A 518 38.46 1.73 27.84
C LYS A 518 37.97 2.21 29.20
N PHE A 519 38.63 1.76 30.28
CA PHE A 519 38.22 2.09 31.65
C PHE A 519 38.75 3.44 32.17
N THR A 520 39.89 3.95 31.67
CA THR A 520 40.55 5.16 32.16
C THR A 520 40.52 6.33 31.19
N GLY A 521 40.11 6.13 29.95
CA GLY A 521 40.16 7.12 28.86
C GLY A 521 41.56 7.36 28.29
N THR A 522 42.65 6.81 28.92
CA THR A 522 44.04 7.05 28.54
C THR A 522 44.85 5.75 28.48
N ASN A 523 46.02 5.77 27.82
CA ASN A 523 46.90 4.61 27.86
C ASN A 523 47.70 4.53 29.18
N PRO A 524 48.22 3.33 29.57
CA PRO A 524 48.93 3.14 30.84
C PRO A 524 50.13 4.07 31.05
N ASN A 525 50.88 4.32 29.99
CA ASN A 525 52.06 5.22 30.07
C ASN A 525 51.65 6.69 30.31
N ALA A 526 50.62 7.15 29.65
CA ALA A 526 50.11 8.51 29.85
C ALA A 526 49.51 8.67 31.26
N TYR A 527 48.76 7.66 31.74
CA TYR A 527 48.22 7.62 33.08
C TYR A 527 49.32 7.75 34.15
N ARG A 528 50.38 6.92 34.08
CA ARG A 528 51.55 6.96 34.97
C ARG A 528 52.17 8.35 34.97
N ARG A 529 52.51 8.91 33.82
CA ARG A 529 53.14 10.24 33.71
C ARG A 529 52.28 11.35 34.31
N LYS A 530 50.96 11.32 34.08
CA LYS A 530 50.04 12.33 34.59
C LYS A 530 49.97 12.30 36.13
N LYS A 531 49.87 11.10 36.71
CA LYS A 531 49.75 10.93 38.17
C LYS A 531 51.04 11.26 38.92
N LEU A 532 52.20 10.79 38.45
CA LEU A 532 53.48 11.12 39.04
C LEU A 532 53.83 12.63 39.02
N LYS A 533 53.45 13.33 37.94
CA LYS A 533 53.54 14.78 37.86
C LYS A 533 52.66 15.51 38.89
N SER A 534 51.43 14.99 39.10
CA SER A 534 50.52 15.60 40.09
C SER A 534 51.00 15.40 41.54
N GLU A 535 51.59 14.25 41.86
CA GLU A 535 52.15 13.97 43.20
C GLU A 535 53.38 14.81 43.48
N THR A 536 54.32 14.98 42.53
CA THR A 536 55.47 15.85 42.65
C THR A 536 55.13 17.34 42.78
N ALA A 537 54.02 17.77 42.11
CA ALA A 537 53.53 19.15 42.27
C ALA A 537 52.85 19.39 43.62
N PHE A 538 52.19 18.39 44.19
CA PHE A 538 51.50 18.47 45.48
C PHE A 538 52.57 18.48 46.64
N SER A 539 53.64 17.66 46.56
CA SER A 539 54.71 17.61 47.51
C SER A 539 55.53 18.92 47.52
N LYS A 540 55.73 19.57 46.37
CA LYS A 540 56.39 20.88 46.29
C LYS A 540 55.59 22.03 46.92
N ASN A 541 54.23 21.94 46.83
CA ASN A 541 53.37 22.95 47.46
C ASN A 541 53.15 22.72 48.97
N ALA A 542 53.33 21.51 49.47
CA ALA A 542 53.25 21.20 50.90
C ALA A 542 54.57 21.51 51.69
N MET A 543 55.64 21.80 50.95
CA MET A 543 56.92 22.22 51.53
C MET A 543 57.18 23.74 51.41
N ARG A 544 56.19 24.49 50.91
CA ARG A 544 56.20 25.97 50.96
C ARG A 544 55.15 26.44 51.98
#